data_32c5415a6f26c32fb7501d6d3a5900d9
#
_entry.id   32c5415a6f26c32fb7501d6d3a5900d9
#
_cell.length_a   1.000
_cell.length_b   1.000
_cell.length_c   1.000
_cell.angle_alpha   90.00
_cell.angle_beta   90.00
_cell.angle_gamma   90.00
#
_symmetry.space_group_name_H-M   'P 1'
#
loop_
_entity.id
_entity.type
_entity.pdbx_description
1 polymer ?
#
loop_
_entity_poly.entity_id
_entity_poly.type
_entity_poly.pdbx_seq_one_letter_code
_entity_poly.pdbx_strand_id
1 'polypeptide(L)'
;TNQKYPAFRDSIVDFIKPLISYKYSKVTGSANPEIDYKAKTLTVKFDVTDKHIREDSIMNKDGTLNANNIRIKVAGTDLTDQLHTTVTSKDLQDGTGKEYTFVISNFELIYNESEKYKDYSGAVTFVFAADKVDDTSGNKNGATTLTLDYDDGDDERNPVIVDVIDPLIEKTADNLSKLNSSNGINRDITNETGTVSVRIKATDKYLSKGTLQDAANVAKIRVKVVKPSGETVYPDTITKQVSQISQQQTEITYQITLGNFGENEGVTSIIIPEGVIIDKSGNTNRQTEVLVGNATWTEAGDTKGEYTAFRNSIVDFTRPVWEYSTSSITRDRDGETGTVTVKILGRDIYYLKDTLTENNIDVFVANSKNPNVPITTITKKLTKITNTAELDGADTGYNLTLGNFGTYDGAVKIRIAENSIRDTSGNGNKQTEISVGNKNWVEKDIGDNENSPKYTAFRNSIVDFIKPTIKYKYKEGVNPLIDSTNKQVRITFDAVDTNFLESNILTADD
;
A
#
# COMPACT_ATOMS: atom_id res chain seq x y z
N THR A 1 -56.44 17.38 -44.26
CA THR A 1 -56.81 16.35 -43.24
C THR A 1 -55.98 15.13 -43.45
N ASN A 2 -55.02 14.91 -42.51
CA ASN A 2 -54.19 13.70 -42.48
C ASN A 2 -55.10 12.50 -42.18
N GLN A 3 -55.43 11.76 -43.21
CA GLN A 3 -56.18 10.53 -43.01
C GLN A 3 -55.24 9.43 -42.53
N LYS A 4 -55.28 9.18 -41.25
CA LYS A 4 -54.41 8.24 -40.54
C LYS A 4 -54.66 6.76 -40.97
N TYR A 5 -55.84 6.44 -41.47
CA TYR A 5 -56.27 5.07 -41.78
C TYR A 5 -56.71 4.96 -43.26
N PRO A 6 -55.81 4.65 -44.20
CA PRO A 6 -56.11 4.64 -45.63
C PRO A 6 -56.70 3.31 -46.14
N ALA A 7 -56.72 2.23 -45.35
CA ALA A 7 -57.06 0.88 -45.81
C ALA A 7 -58.37 0.76 -46.58
N PHE A 8 -59.46 1.38 -46.10
CA PHE A 8 -60.75 1.32 -46.83
C PHE A 8 -60.73 2.04 -48.17
N ARG A 9 -59.91 3.06 -48.35
CA ARG A 9 -59.67 3.65 -49.67
C ARG A 9 -59.08 2.71 -50.68
N ASP A 10 -58.20 1.81 -50.19
CA ASP A 10 -57.54 0.79 -51.00
C ASP A 10 -58.33 -0.52 -51.02
N SER A 11 -59.64 -0.45 -50.66
CA SER A 11 -60.54 -1.60 -50.63
C SER A 11 -60.21 -2.72 -49.66
N ILE A 12 -59.42 -2.37 -48.64
CA ILE A 12 -59.06 -3.31 -47.58
C ILE A 12 -60.11 -3.28 -46.49
N VAL A 13 -60.73 -4.41 -46.22
CA VAL A 13 -61.65 -4.61 -45.11
C VAL A 13 -60.94 -5.46 -44.05
N ASP A 14 -60.63 -4.85 -42.95
CA ASP A 14 -59.95 -5.52 -41.86
C ASP A 14 -60.56 -5.09 -40.52
N PHE A 15 -60.98 -6.10 -39.73
CA PHE A 15 -61.59 -5.96 -38.41
C PHE A 15 -60.70 -6.65 -37.32
N ILE A 16 -59.53 -7.14 -37.72
CA ILE A 16 -58.63 -7.85 -36.82
C ILE A 16 -57.79 -6.79 -36.10
N LYS A 17 -57.67 -6.96 -34.80
CA LYS A 17 -56.80 -6.10 -33.96
C LYS A 17 -55.38 -6.62 -33.96
N PRO A 18 -54.38 -5.78 -33.97
CA PRO A 18 -53.00 -6.18 -33.76
C PRO A 18 -52.83 -6.98 -32.47
N LEU A 19 -52.29 -8.20 -32.58
CA LEU A 19 -51.98 -9.05 -31.46
C LEU A 19 -50.48 -9.06 -31.22
N ILE A 20 -50.04 -8.65 -30.03
CA ILE A 20 -48.64 -8.61 -29.64
C ILE A 20 -48.32 -9.86 -28.82
N SER A 21 -47.31 -10.59 -29.23
CA SER A 21 -46.86 -11.82 -28.54
C SER A 21 -45.36 -11.88 -28.40
N TYR A 22 -44.90 -12.48 -27.33
CA TYR A 22 -43.50 -12.77 -27.03
C TYR A 22 -43.30 -14.26 -26.99
N LYS A 23 -42.26 -14.79 -27.67
CA LYS A 23 -41.88 -16.19 -27.63
C LYS A 23 -40.45 -16.31 -27.15
N TYR A 24 -40.25 -16.97 -26.02
CA TYR A 24 -38.96 -17.34 -25.53
C TYR A 24 -38.26 -18.33 -26.44
N SER A 25 -36.95 -18.18 -26.63
CA SER A 25 -36.11 -19.13 -27.36
C SER A 25 -34.72 -19.21 -26.71
N LYS A 26 -34.23 -20.46 -26.49
CA LYS A 26 -32.88 -20.76 -25.99
C LYS A 26 -31.87 -21.09 -27.11
N VAL A 27 -32.28 -21.08 -28.35
CA VAL A 27 -31.43 -21.55 -29.47
C VAL A 27 -30.30 -20.58 -29.72
N THR A 28 -29.04 -21.02 -29.56
CA THR A 28 -27.84 -20.21 -29.83
C THR A 28 -27.92 -19.57 -31.23
N GLY A 29 -27.74 -18.25 -31.28
CA GLY A 29 -27.89 -17.43 -32.52
C GLY A 29 -29.34 -17.06 -32.87
N SER A 30 -30.32 -17.53 -32.10
CA SER A 30 -31.73 -17.16 -32.20
C SER A 30 -32.41 -17.03 -30.85
N ALA A 31 -31.62 -16.83 -29.80
CA ALA A 31 -32.12 -16.64 -28.44
C ALA A 31 -33.05 -15.43 -28.38
N ASN A 32 -34.10 -15.54 -27.58
CA ASN A 32 -35.04 -14.45 -27.32
C ASN A 32 -35.55 -14.54 -25.87
N PRO A 33 -35.12 -13.66 -24.96
CA PRO A 33 -34.22 -12.54 -25.20
C PRO A 33 -32.75 -12.98 -25.29
N GLU A 34 -31.92 -12.12 -25.89
CA GLU A 34 -30.47 -12.28 -25.91
C GLU A 34 -29.83 -11.13 -25.11
N ILE A 35 -28.96 -11.49 -24.17
CA ILE A 35 -28.23 -10.51 -23.35
C ILE A 35 -26.77 -10.58 -23.74
N ASP A 36 -26.22 -9.46 -24.21
CA ASP A 36 -24.79 -9.27 -24.38
C ASP A 36 -24.22 -8.53 -23.15
N TYR A 37 -23.63 -9.29 -22.24
CA TYR A 37 -23.04 -8.76 -21.01
C TYR A 37 -21.81 -7.86 -21.27
N LYS A 38 -21.11 -8.09 -22.38
CA LYS A 38 -19.94 -7.26 -22.73
C LYS A 38 -20.38 -5.92 -23.35
N ALA A 39 -21.35 -5.94 -24.25
CA ALA A 39 -21.91 -4.72 -24.84
C ALA A 39 -22.94 -4.06 -23.94
N LYS A 40 -23.36 -4.70 -22.84
CA LYS A 40 -24.41 -4.23 -21.92
C LYS A 40 -25.71 -3.93 -22.65
N THR A 41 -26.13 -4.86 -23.52
CA THR A 41 -27.34 -4.73 -24.33
C THR A 41 -28.26 -5.92 -24.12
N LEU A 42 -29.57 -5.64 -24.23
CA LEU A 42 -30.64 -6.63 -24.26
C LEU A 42 -31.33 -6.58 -25.63
N THR A 43 -31.38 -7.69 -26.33
CA THR A 43 -32.11 -7.85 -27.58
C THR A 43 -33.36 -8.68 -27.33
N VAL A 44 -34.53 -8.15 -27.70
CA VAL A 44 -35.82 -8.81 -27.54
C VAL A 44 -36.60 -8.76 -28.86
N LYS A 45 -37.26 -9.88 -29.19
CA LYS A 45 -38.11 -9.97 -30.39
C LYS A 45 -39.55 -10.20 -29.97
N PHE A 46 -40.46 -9.43 -30.57
CA PHE A 46 -41.90 -9.56 -30.43
C PHE A 46 -42.57 -9.76 -31.79
N ASP A 47 -43.52 -10.70 -31.87
CA ASP A 47 -44.38 -10.83 -33.03
C ASP A 47 -45.58 -9.95 -32.86
N VAL A 48 -45.91 -9.18 -33.88
CA VAL A 48 -47.18 -8.45 -34.02
C VAL A 48 -47.94 -9.06 -35.19
N THR A 49 -48.94 -9.84 -34.84
CA THR A 49 -49.78 -10.53 -35.84
C THR A 49 -50.86 -9.57 -36.30
N ASP A 50 -50.64 -9.00 -37.45
CA ASP A 50 -51.54 -8.18 -38.21
C ASP A 50 -50.91 -7.86 -39.58
N LYS A 51 -51.61 -8.09 -40.69
CA LYS A 51 -51.07 -7.88 -42.03
C LYS A 51 -50.91 -6.40 -42.39
N HIS A 52 -51.66 -5.57 -41.73
CA HIS A 52 -51.77 -4.16 -42.04
C HIS A 52 -51.26 -3.25 -40.95
N ILE A 53 -50.35 -3.78 -40.09
CA ILE A 53 -49.77 -3.04 -38.95
C ILE A 53 -49.17 -1.70 -39.40
N ARG A 54 -49.38 -0.69 -38.62
CA ARG A 54 -48.72 0.63 -38.77
C ARG A 54 -47.43 0.65 -37.95
N GLU A 55 -46.30 0.66 -38.65
CA GLU A 55 -45.00 0.62 -38.00
C GLU A 55 -44.73 1.84 -37.12
N ASP A 56 -45.27 3.03 -37.48
CA ASP A 56 -45.10 4.26 -36.72
C ASP A 56 -45.78 4.22 -35.33
N SER A 57 -46.65 3.21 -35.10
CA SER A 57 -47.24 2.96 -33.78
C SER A 57 -46.23 2.26 -32.82
N ILE A 58 -45.19 1.60 -33.34
CA ILE A 58 -44.22 0.85 -32.59
C ILE A 58 -42.83 1.53 -32.57
N MET A 59 -42.40 2.03 -33.73
CA MET A 59 -41.11 2.70 -33.89
C MET A 59 -41.23 4.02 -34.60
N ASN A 60 -40.39 4.96 -34.25
CA ASN A 60 -40.26 6.25 -34.92
C ASN A 60 -39.54 6.07 -36.29
N LYS A 61 -39.60 7.11 -37.13
CA LYS A 61 -38.97 7.08 -38.47
C LYS A 61 -37.44 6.94 -38.43
N ASP A 62 -36.82 7.30 -37.31
CA ASP A 62 -35.39 7.16 -37.07
C ASP A 62 -35.01 5.79 -36.53
N GLY A 63 -35.94 4.86 -36.40
CA GLY A 63 -35.71 3.53 -35.87
C GLY A 63 -35.66 3.45 -34.32
N THR A 64 -35.99 4.53 -33.63
CA THR A 64 -36.13 4.52 -32.17
C THR A 64 -37.49 4.03 -31.71
N LEU A 65 -37.61 3.59 -30.46
CA LEU A 65 -38.85 3.16 -29.84
C LEU A 65 -39.84 4.33 -29.80
N ASN A 66 -41.12 4.05 -30.14
CA ASN A 66 -42.21 4.98 -29.86
C ASN A 66 -42.56 4.91 -28.36
N ALA A 67 -41.85 5.68 -27.54
CA ALA A 67 -42.02 5.73 -26.09
C ALA A 67 -43.38 6.21 -25.61
N ASN A 68 -44.18 6.85 -26.47
CA ASN A 68 -45.57 7.24 -26.14
C ASN A 68 -46.54 6.03 -26.12
N ASN A 69 -46.18 4.96 -26.79
CA ASN A 69 -47.05 3.80 -27.00
C ASN A 69 -46.55 2.57 -26.22
N ILE A 70 -45.24 2.47 -26.00
CA ILE A 70 -44.62 1.30 -25.39
C ILE A 70 -43.71 1.76 -24.26
N ARG A 71 -43.87 1.15 -23.09
CA ARG A 71 -43.02 1.42 -21.91
C ARG A 71 -42.20 0.19 -21.57
N ILE A 72 -40.96 0.45 -21.15
CA ILE A 72 -40.02 -0.56 -20.69
C ILE A 72 -39.80 -0.36 -19.20
N LYS A 73 -40.13 -1.39 -18.41
CA LYS A 73 -39.92 -1.39 -16.97
C LYS A 73 -38.86 -2.43 -16.59
N VAL A 74 -37.97 -2.04 -15.69
CA VAL A 74 -37.00 -2.94 -15.06
C VAL A 74 -37.22 -2.96 -13.55
N ALA A 75 -37.38 -4.12 -12.95
CA ALA A 75 -37.75 -4.26 -11.54
C ALA A 75 -39.03 -3.42 -11.16
N GLY A 76 -39.96 -3.29 -12.11
CA GLY A 76 -41.19 -2.51 -11.92
C GLY A 76 -41.06 -1.00 -12.15
N THR A 77 -39.89 -0.45 -12.26
CA THR A 77 -39.61 0.98 -12.51
C THR A 77 -39.61 1.25 -14.02
N ASP A 78 -40.35 2.30 -14.45
CA ASP A 78 -40.38 2.75 -15.85
C ASP A 78 -39.07 3.48 -16.18
N LEU A 79 -38.28 2.90 -17.10
CA LEU A 79 -36.98 3.41 -17.54
C LEU A 79 -36.95 3.78 -19.02
N THR A 80 -38.11 3.80 -19.68
CA THR A 80 -38.24 4.01 -21.14
C THR A 80 -37.47 5.22 -21.65
N ASP A 81 -37.54 6.32 -20.92
CA ASP A 81 -36.95 7.60 -21.34
C ASP A 81 -35.45 7.71 -21.02
N GLN A 82 -34.92 6.79 -20.19
CA GLN A 82 -33.50 6.72 -19.84
C GLN A 82 -32.72 5.68 -20.67
N LEU A 83 -33.46 4.68 -21.17
CA LEU A 83 -32.88 3.62 -22.00
C LEU A 83 -32.80 4.09 -23.45
N HIS A 84 -31.71 3.71 -24.13
CA HIS A 84 -31.64 3.87 -25.58
C HIS A 84 -32.13 2.57 -26.24
N THR A 85 -33.25 2.69 -27.00
CA THR A 85 -33.88 1.55 -27.65
C THR A 85 -33.97 1.77 -29.14
N THR A 86 -33.29 0.93 -29.93
CA THR A 86 -33.46 0.86 -31.37
C THR A 86 -34.41 -0.28 -31.73
N VAL A 87 -35.24 -0.06 -32.76
CA VAL A 87 -36.22 -1.02 -33.19
C VAL A 87 -36.08 -1.25 -34.70
N THR A 88 -36.09 -2.52 -35.10
CA THR A 88 -36.14 -2.94 -36.50
C THR A 88 -37.31 -3.89 -36.70
N SER A 89 -37.82 -4.00 -37.93
CA SER A 89 -38.93 -4.90 -38.25
C SER A 89 -38.56 -5.77 -39.47
N LYS A 90 -39.14 -6.96 -39.52
CA LYS A 90 -39.19 -7.83 -40.71
C LYS A 90 -40.53 -8.54 -40.78
N ASP A 91 -40.95 -8.94 -41.98
CA ASP A 91 -42.18 -9.71 -42.17
C ASP A 91 -42.05 -11.12 -41.58
N LEU A 92 -43.14 -11.62 -40.97
CA LEU A 92 -43.24 -12.99 -40.54
C LEU A 92 -43.26 -13.90 -41.77
N GLN A 93 -42.66 -15.08 -41.68
CA GLN A 93 -42.56 -16.03 -42.80
C GLN A 93 -43.89 -16.47 -43.34
N ASP A 94 -44.91 -16.53 -42.51
CA ASP A 94 -46.30 -16.90 -42.90
C ASP A 94 -47.10 -15.70 -43.45
N GLY A 95 -46.51 -14.54 -43.52
CA GLY A 95 -47.17 -13.31 -44.00
C GLY A 95 -48.31 -12.82 -43.12
N THR A 96 -48.41 -13.25 -41.88
CA THR A 96 -49.49 -12.86 -40.94
C THR A 96 -49.23 -11.59 -40.18
N GLY A 97 -47.99 -11.05 -40.27
CA GLY A 97 -47.62 -9.85 -39.51
C GLY A 97 -46.12 -9.56 -39.58
N LYS A 98 -45.59 -8.93 -38.55
CA LYS A 98 -44.15 -8.54 -38.47
C LYS A 98 -43.53 -8.95 -37.15
N GLU A 99 -42.25 -9.37 -37.21
CA GLU A 99 -41.38 -9.48 -36.06
C GLU A 99 -40.65 -8.16 -35.84
N TYR A 100 -40.74 -7.62 -34.64
CA TYR A 100 -39.97 -6.44 -34.20
C TYR A 100 -38.85 -6.85 -33.29
N THR A 101 -37.64 -6.37 -33.61
CA THR A 101 -36.44 -6.60 -32.79
C THR A 101 -36.11 -5.28 -32.08
N PHE A 102 -36.10 -5.32 -30.76
CA PHE A 102 -35.71 -4.21 -29.88
C PHE A 102 -34.33 -4.48 -29.36
N VAL A 103 -33.39 -3.53 -29.57
CA VAL A 103 -32.06 -3.56 -28.95
C VAL A 103 -31.98 -2.40 -27.95
N ILE A 104 -31.82 -2.76 -26.69
CA ILE A 104 -31.88 -1.84 -25.55
C ILE A 104 -30.50 -1.71 -24.97
N SER A 105 -30.03 -0.49 -24.73
CA SER A 105 -28.74 -0.16 -24.16
C SER A 105 -28.87 0.98 -23.14
N ASN A 106 -27.72 1.49 -22.65
CA ASN A 106 -27.62 2.52 -21.61
C ASN A 106 -27.98 2.08 -20.20
N PHE A 107 -27.98 0.78 -19.92
CA PHE A 107 -28.15 0.30 -18.55
C PHE A 107 -27.07 0.81 -17.59
N GLU A 108 -25.85 1.09 -18.08
CA GLU A 108 -24.76 1.63 -17.27
C GLU A 108 -24.91 3.10 -16.87
N LEU A 109 -25.46 3.95 -17.74
CA LEU A 109 -25.59 5.40 -17.46
C LEU A 109 -26.55 5.67 -16.32
N ILE A 110 -27.50 4.79 -16.10
CA ILE A 110 -28.50 4.90 -15.04
C ILE A 110 -27.86 4.66 -13.67
N TYR A 111 -26.79 3.89 -13.61
CA TYR A 111 -26.06 3.58 -12.38
C TYR A 111 -25.20 4.75 -11.86
N ASN A 112 -24.65 5.57 -12.76
CA ASN A 112 -23.66 6.59 -12.40
C ASN A 112 -24.24 7.94 -11.94
N GLU A 113 -25.50 8.23 -12.15
CA GLU A 113 -26.03 9.59 -11.96
C GLU A 113 -26.76 9.86 -10.63
N SER A 114 -27.13 8.88 -9.84
CA SER A 114 -27.65 9.15 -8.48
C SER A 114 -27.88 7.90 -7.63
N GLU A 115 -27.72 8.03 -6.30
CA GLU A 115 -28.13 7.02 -5.31
C GLU A 115 -29.59 6.58 -5.42
N LYS A 116 -30.42 7.31 -6.16
CA LYS A 116 -31.83 7.07 -6.37
C LYS A 116 -32.10 5.83 -7.22
N TYR A 117 -31.09 5.31 -7.94
CA TYR A 117 -31.25 4.28 -8.96
C TYR A 117 -30.43 3.01 -8.69
N LYS A 118 -30.17 2.70 -7.43
CA LYS A 118 -29.33 1.54 -7.01
C LYS A 118 -29.87 0.14 -7.37
N ASP A 119 -31.07 -0.01 -7.93
CA ASP A 119 -31.75 -1.29 -8.02
C ASP A 119 -32.44 -1.59 -9.38
N TYR A 120 -31.77 -1.32 -10.49
CA TYR A 120 -32.40 -1.64 -11.80
C TYR A 120 -32.10 -3.04 -12.33
N SER A 121 -31.38 -3.85 -11.59
CA SER A 121 -31.28 -5.27 -11.89
C SER A 121 -32.60 -5.95 -11.52
N GLY A 122 -33.26 -6.57 -12.46
CA GLY A 122 -34.53 -7.25 -12.21
C GLY A 122 -35.29 -7.66 -13.46
N ALA A 123 -36.51 -8.13 -13.25
CA ALA A 123 -37.37 -8.56 -14.34
C ALA A 123 -37.69 -7.39 -15.28
N VAL A 124 -37.53 -7.63 -16.58
CA VAL A 124 -37.88 -6.66 -17.63
C VAL A 124 -39.29 -6.92 -18.11
N THR A 125 -40.09 -5.85 -18.14
CA THR A 125 -41.47 -5.88 -18.57
C THR A 125 -41.73 -4.82 -19.64
N PHE A 126 -42.31 -5.24 -20.75
CA PHE A 126 -42.82 -4.36 -21.79
C PHE A 126 -44.31 -4.12 -21.58
N VAL A 127 -44.71 -2.86 -21.60
CA VAL A 127 -46.12 -2.45 -21.48
C VAL A 127 -46.54 -1.77 -22.76
N PHE A 128 -47.36 -2.44 -23.56
CA PHE A 128 -48.04 -1.87 -24.72
C PHE A 128 -49.38 -1.32 -24.26
N ALA A 129 -49.52 -0.02 -24.22
CA ALA A 129 -50.76 0.59 -23.76
C ALA A 129 -51.93 0.29 -24.71
N ALA A 130 -53.13 0.18 -24.13
CA ALA A 130 -54.33 -0.03 -24.94
C ALA A 130 -54.53 1.10 -25.97
N ASP A 131 -55.01 0.76 -27.13
CA ASP A 131 -55.34 1.69 -28.21
C ASP A 131 -54.13 2.51 -28.77
N LYS A 132 -52.92 2.00 -28.57
CA LYS A 132 -51.68 2.68 -28.97
C LYS A 132 -50.97 2.05 -30.17
N VAL A 133 -51.06 0.72 -30.33
CA VAL A 133 -50.59 0.02 -31.51
C VAL A 133 -51.79 -0.21 -32.44
N ASP A 134 -51.74 0.38 -33.60
CA ASP A 134 -52.87 0.36 -34.55
C ASP A 134 -52.44 -0.12 -35.93
N ASP A 135 -53.43 -0.62 -36.70
CA ASP A 135 -53.29 -1.00 -38.10
C ASP A 135 -53.71 0.12 -39.06
N THR A 136 -53.60 -0.09 -40.36
CA THR A 136 -54.04 0.86 -41.40
C THR A 136 -55.54 0.93 -41.54
N SER A 137 -56.30 0.02 -40.95
CA SER A 137 -57.79 0.00 -40.93
C SER A 137 -58.35 0.69 -39.70
N GLY A 138 -57.51 1.04 -38.72
CA GLY A 138 -57.89 1.73 -37.50
C GLY A 138 -58.25 0.81 -36.34
N ASN A 139 -58.06 -0.50 -36.47
CA ASN A 139 -58.15 -1.43 -35.34
C ASN A 139 -56.95 -1.19 -34.40
N LYS A 140 -57.21 -1.35 -33.12
CA LYS A 140 -56.25 -1.01 -32.08
C LYS A 140 -56.01 -2.18 -31.14
N ASN A 141 -54.76 -2.32 -30.65
CA ASN A 141 -54.41 -3.35 -29.71
C ASN A 141 -55.16 -3.28 -28.39
N GLY A 142 -55.35 -4.40 -27.70
CA GLY A 142 -55.64 -4.42 -26.27
C GLY A 142 -54.41 -4.01 -25.43
N ALA A 143 -54.63 -3.64 -24.19
CA ALA A 143 -53.50 -3.47 -23.27
C ALA A 143 -52.73 -4.81 -23.13
N THR A 144 -51.43 -4.80 -23.35
CA THR A 144 -50.60 -5.98 -23.29
C THR A 144 -49.40 -5.69 -22.40
N THR A 145 -49.22 -6.50 -21.38
CA THR A 145 -48.04 -6.45 -20.53
C THR A 145 -47.30 -7.80 -20.67
N LEU A 146 -46.05 -7.74 -21.09
CA LEU A 146 -45.21 -8.90 -21.34
C LEU A 146 -44.00 -8.80 -20.42
N THR A 147 -43.94 -9.64 -19.41
CA THR A 147 -42.72 -9.84 -18.62
C THR A 147 -41.84 -10.85 -19.38
N LEU A 148 -40.59 -10.50 -19.61
CA LEU A 148 -39.65 -11.40 -20.21
C LEU A 148 -39.41 -12.56 -19.23
N ASP A 149 -39.69 -13.75 -19.67
CA ASP A 149 -39.48 -14.98 -18.90
C ASP A 149 -38.77 -16.02 -19.77
N TYR A 150 -38.20 -17.01 -19.13
CA TYR A 150 -37.67 -18.17 -19.81
C TYR A 150 -38.38 -19.42 -19.29
N ASP A 151 -38.61 -20.35 -20.20
CA ASP A 151 -39.11 -21.67 -19.91
C ASP A 151 -37.89 -22.58 -19.76
N ASP A 152 -37.62 -23.07 -18.54
CA ASP A 152 -36.54 -24.01 -18.26
C ASP A 152 -36.96 -25.47 -18.34
N GLY A 153 -38.21 -25.69 -18.75
CA GLY A 153 -38.81 -27.03 -18.89
C GLY A 153 -39.49 -27.54 -17.62
N ASP A 154 -39.46 -26.75 -16.55
CA ASP A 154 -40.29 -26.93 -15.37
C ASP A 154 -41.54 -26.07 -15.53
N ASP A 155 -42.68 -26.48 -15.05
CA ASP A 155 -43.99 -25.78 -15.18
C ASP A 155 -44.01 -24.38 -14.51
N GLU A 156 -42.88 -23.91 -13.96
CA GLU A 156 -42.71 -22.58 -13.36
C GLU A 156 -42.02 -21.60 -14.32
N ARG A 157 -42.72 -20.53 -14.67
CA ARG A 157 -42.15 -19.44 -15.45
C ARG A 157 -41.20 -18.60 -14.56
N ASN A 158 -39.94 -18.65 -14.88
CA ASN A 158 -38.95 -17.84 -14.21
C ASN A 158 -38.74 -16.49 -14.95
N PRO A 159 -38.86 -15.35 -14.27
CA PRO A 159 -38.62 -14.05 -14.93
C PRO A 159 -37.16 -13.98 -15.41
N VAL A 160 -36.96 -13.50 -16.63
CA VAL A 160 -35.62 -13.15 -17.11
C VAL A 160 -35.15 -11.94 -16.34
N ILE A 161 -34.16 -12.15 -15.52
CA ILE A 161 -33.49 -11.08 -14.79
C ILE A 161 -32.44 -10.49 -15.72
N VAL A 162 -32.64 -9.25 -16.11
CA VAL A 162 -31.56 -8.46 -16.73
C VAL A 162 -30.76 -7.83 -15.63
N ASP A 163 -29.52 -8.28 -15.51
CA ASP A 163 -28.53 -7.69 -14.66
C ASP A 163 -27.29 -7.41 -15.52
N VAL A 164 -27.02 -6.14 -15.72
CA VAL A 164 -25.87 -5.65 -16.49
C VAL A 164 -24.88 -4.90 -15.61
N ILE A 165 -25.07 -5.01 -14.30
CA ILE A 165 -24.21 -4.35 -13.31
C ILE A 165 -23.07 -5.29 -12.98
N ASP A 166 -21.84 -4.77 -13.07
CA ASP A 166 -20.65 -5.52 -12.68
C ASP A 166 -20.56 -5.62 -11.15
N PRO A 167 -20.18 -6.78 -10.59
CA PRO A 167 -19.88 -6.87 -9.17
C PRO A 167 -18.85 -5.84 -8.73
N LEU A 168 -19.15 -5.11 -7.66
CA LEU A 168 -18.29 -4.08 -7.10
C LEU A 168 -17.37 -4.67 -6.04
N ILE A 169 -16.06 -4.33 -6.10
CA ILE A 169 -15.09 -4.68 -5.07
C ILE A 169 -14.70 -3.42 -4.32
N GLU A 170 -14.85 -3.45 -3.00
CA GLU A 170 -14.47 -2.36 -2.10
C GLU A 170 -13.67 -2.87 -0.91
N LYS A 171 -12.82 -2.00 -0.34
CA LYS A 171 -12.22 -2.28 0.97
C LYS A 171 -13.31 -2.20 2.04
N THR A 172 -13.34 -3.16 2.96
CA THR A 172 -14.26 -3.08 4.10
C THR A 172 -13.92 -1.90 4.99
N ALA A 173 -14.96 -1.29 5.58
CA ALA A 173 -14.75 -0.23 6.56
C ALA A 173 -13.88 -0.74 7.72
N ASP A 174 -13.00 0.13 8.20
CA ASP A 174 -12.09 -0.16 9.31
C ASP A 174 -12.89 -0.25 10.62
N ASN A 175 -12.91 -1.42 11.22
CA ASN A 175 -13.55 -1.62 12.52
C ASN A 175 -12.54 -1.37 13.63
N LEU A 176 -12.68 -0.23 14.31
CA LEU A 176 -11.81 0.25 15.40
C LEU A 176 -11.74 -0.65 16.64
N SER A 177 -12.65 -1.58 16.83
CA SER A 177 -12.85 -2.20 18.14
C SER A 177 -12.02 -3.46 18.42
N LYS A 178 -11.12 -3.89 17.52
CA LYS A 178 -10.36 -5.14 17.72
C LYS A 178 -8.90 -4.95 17.31
N LEU A 179 -8.00 -5.25 18.26
CA LEU A 179 -6.55 -5.44 18.05
C LEU A 179 -6.20 -6.47 16.95
N ASN A 180 -7.18 -7.24 16.49
CA ASN A 180 -7.15 -8.09 15.30
C ASN A 180 -8.01 -7.48 14.21
N SER A 181 -7.80 -6.19 13.91
CA SER A 181 -8.53 -5.55 12.83
C SER A 181 -8.28 -6.28 11.52
N SER A 182 -9.35 -6.45 10.79
CA SER A 182 -9.34 -7.09 9.47
C SER A 182 -8.51 -6.34 8.43
N ASN A 183 -8.12 -5.11 8.74
CA ASN A 183 -7.23 -4.26 7.95
C ASN A 183 -6.13 -3.78 8.88
N GLY A 184 -4.95 -4.36 8.79
CA GLY A 184 -3.89 -4.06 9.74
C GLY A 184 -2.51 -4.51 9.29
N ILE A 185 -1.52 -4.03 10.00
CA ILE A 185 -0.12 -4.41 9.85
C ILE A 185 0.35 -5.11 11.12
N ASN A 186 1.11 -6.18 10.97
CA ASN A 186 1.76 -6.87 12.06
C ASN A 186 3.28 -6.87 11.80
N ARG A 187 4.05 -6.33 12.74
CA ARG A 187 5.49 -6.15 12.63
C ARG A 187 6.24 -7.12 13.53
N ASP A 188 7.22 -7.80 12.99
CA ASP A 188 8.30 -8.42 13.74
C ASP A 188 9.49 -7.45 13.73
N ILE A 189 9.55 -6.60 14.75
CA ILE A 189 10.58 -5.55 14.88
C ILE A 189 11.98 -6.15 14.96
N THR A 190 12.12 -7.34 15.55
CA THR A 190 13.44 -7.98 15.72
C THR A 190 14.05 -8.39 14.39
N ASN A 191 13.22 -8.97 13.51
CA ASN A 191 13.65 -9.49 12.21
C ASN A 191 13.45 -8.49 11.07
N GLU A 192 12.91 -7.30 11.34
CA GLU A 192 12.57 -6.28 10.33
C GLU A 192 11.68 -6.84 9.22
N THR A 193 10.65 -7.59 9.64
CA THR A 193 9.68 -8.23 8.75
C THR A 193 8.26 -8.02 9.25
N GLY A 194 7.30 -8.38 8.44
CA GLY A 194 5.92 -8.31 8.87
C GLY A 194 4.92 -8.72 7.80
N THR A 195 3.65 -8.59 8.16
CA THR A 195 2.54 -8.86 7.27
C THR A 195 1.52 -7.74 7.29
N VAL A 196 0.86 -7.54 6.16
CA VAL A 196 -0.25 -6.61 6.00
C VAL A 196 -1.49 -7.41 5.63
N SER A 197 -2.57 -7.24 6.38
CA SER A 197 -3.86 -7.85 6.10
C SER A 197 -4.88 -6.81 5.68
N VAL A 198 -5.59 -7.08 4.59
CA VAL A 198 -6.65 -6.20 4.05
C VAL A 198 -7.88 -7.05 3.82
N ARG A 199 -9.03 -6.61 4.32
CA ARG A 199 -10.33 -7.17 3.97
C ARG A 199 -10.99 -6.35 2.90
N ILE A 200 -11.48 -7.06 1.90
CA ILE A 200 -12.30 -6.51 0.82
C ILE A 200 -13.63 -7.23 0.80
N LYS A 201 -14.65 -6.56 0.31
CA LYS A 201 -15.93 -7.17 0.01
C LYS A 201 -16.28 -6.98 -1.45
N ALA A 202 -16.82 -8.02 -2.05
CA ALA A 202 -17.47 -7.96 -3.32
C ALA A 202 -18.98 -7.92 -3.09
N THR A 203 -19.67 -7.00 -3.71
CA THR A 203 -21.12 -6.83 -3.56
C THR A 203 -21.79 -6.82 -4.91
N ASP A 204 -22.93 -7.50 -4.98
CA ASP A 204 -23.82 -7.53 -6.11
C ASP A 204 -25.17 -8.11 -5.70
N LYS A 205 -26.27 -7.68 -6.33
CA LYS A 205 -27.62 -8.17 -6.01
C LYS A 205 -27.81 -9.64 -6.36
N TYR A 206 -27.18 -10.11 -7.41
CA TYR A 206 -27.28 -11.45 -7.93
C TYR A 206 -25.97 -12.19 -7.91
N LEU A 207 -25.16 -11.95 -6.91
CA LEU A 207 -23.85 -12.56 -6.75
C LEU A 207 -23.93 -14.09 -6.86
N SER A 208 -23.05 -14.69 -7.67
CA SER A 208 -23.00 -16.13 -7.86
C SER A 208 -21.87 -16.74 -7.04
N LYS A 209 -20.64 -16.44 -7.42
CA LYS A 209 -19.46 -16.98 -6.75
C LYS A 209 -18.28 -16.05 -6.89
N GLY A 210 -17.33 -16.22 -5.98
CA GLY A 210 -16.02 -15.60 -6.09
C GLY A 210 -14.94 -16.67 -6.18
N THR A 211 -13.95 -16.41 -6.99
CA THR A 211 -12.81 -17.31 -7.24
C THR A 211 -11.47 -16.63 -6.90
N LEU A 212 -11.52 -15.51 -6.16
CA LEU A 212 -10.30 -14.75 -5.82
C LEU A 212 -9.29 -15.59 -5.02
N GLN A 213 -9.77 -16.53 -4.18
CA GLN A 213 -8.94 -17.42 -3.39
C GLN A 213 -8.30 -18.55 -4.21
N ASP A 214 -8.73 -18.77 -5.45
CA ASP A 214 -8.16 -19.82 -6.31
C ASP A 214 -6.72 -19.46 -6.67
N ALA A 215 -5.82 -20.44 -6.60
CA ALA A 215 -4.38 -20.22 -6.78
C ALA A 215 -4.03 -19.47 -8.08
N ALA A 216 -4.73 -19.78 -9.17
CA ALA A 216 -4.54 -19.11 -10.46
C ALA A 216 -4.92 -17.61 -10.43
N ASN A 217 -5.89 -17.21 -9.61
CA ASN A 217 -6.32 -15.84 -9.46
C ASN A 217 -5.47 -15.09 -8.42
N VAL A 218 -5.07 -15.77 -7.34
CA VAL A 218 -4.08 -15.22 -6.38
C VAL A 218 -2.79 -14.84 -7.09
N ALA A 219 -2.33 -15.67 -8.03
CA ALA A 219 -1.14 -15.39 -8.84
C ALA A 219 -1.27 -14.11 -9.71
N LYS A 220 -2.48 -13.75 -10.12
CA LYS A 220 -2.75 -12.54 -10.92
C LYS A 220 -2.86 -11.27 -10.07
N ILE A 221 -3.02 -11.37 -8.76
CA ILE A 221 -3.02 -10.21 -7.87
C ILE A 221 -1.63 -9.57 -7.95
N ARG A 222 -1.59 -8.27 -8.18
CA ARG A 222 -0.34 -7.49 -8.18
C ARG A 222 -0.30 -6.60 -6.94
N VAL A 223 0.87 -6.49 -6.36
CA VAL A 223 1.13 -5.51 -5.30
C VAL A 223 1.90 -4.36 -5.93
N LYS A 224 1.40 -3.16 -5.79
CA LYS A 224 2.04 -1.93 -6.26
C LYS A 224 2.61 -1.22 -5.05
N VAL A 225 3.88 -0.85 -5.12
CA VAL A 225 4.57 -0.07 -4.10
C VAL A 225 5.11 1.20 -4.74
N VAL A 226 4.75 2.35 -4.20
CA VAL A 226 5.34 3.64 -4.57
C VAL A 226 6.36 4.00 -3.51
N LYS A 227 7.63 3.93 -3.89
CA LYS A 227 8.77 4.24 -3.00
C LYS A 227 8.83 5.74 -2.69
N PRO A 228 9.52 6.16 -1.63
CA PRO A 228 9.71 7.58 -1.30
C PRO A 228 10.37 8.40 -2.42
N SER A 229 11.16 7.76 -3.27
CA SER A 229 11.73 8.37 -4.48
C SER A 229 10.70 8.75 -5.55
N GLY A 230 9.43 8.28 -5.40
CA GLY A 230 8.39 8.37 -6.42
C GLY A 230 8.41 7.21 -7.43
N GLU A 231 9.38 6.31 -7.35
CA GLU A 231 9.44 5.12 -8.18
C GLU A 231 8.28 4.17 -7.86
N THR A 232 7.60 3.70 -8.90
CA THR A 232 6.56 2.68 -8.76
C THR A 232 7.11 1.32 -9.16
N VAL A 233 7.01 0.35 -8.25
CA VAL A 233 7.46 -1.03 -8.45
C VAL A 233 6.31 -2.02 -8.22
N TYR A 234 6.45 -3.21 -8.81
CA TYR A 234 5.49 -4.33 -8.66
C TYR A 234 6.26 -5.59 -8.24
N PRO A 235 6.64 -5.72 -6.98
CA PRO A 235 7.51 -6.78 -6.52
C PRO A 235 6.82 -8.15 -6.54
N ASP A 236 7.36 -9.10 -7.29
CA ASP A 236 6.87 -10.49 -7.31
C ASP A 236 7.28 -11.27 -6.05
N THR A 237 8.24 -10.74 -5.29
CA THR A 237 8.73 -11.33 -4.02
C THR A 237 7.72 -11.23 -2.89
N ILE A 238 6.80 -10.27 -2.94
CA ILE A 238 5.76 -10.12 -1.92
C ILE A 238 4.79 -11.30 -2.02
N THR A 239 4.73 -12.07 -0.94
CA THR A 239 3.82 -13.22 -0.84
C THR A 239 2.37 -12.76 -0.67
N LYS A 240 1.45 -13.52 -1.23
CA LYS A 240 0.01 -13.24 -1.21
C LYS A 240 -0.75 -14.46 -0.75
N GLN A 241 -1.56 -14.30 0.29
CA GLN A 241 -2.51 -15.31 0.74
C GLN A 241 -3.91 -14.72 0.70
N VAL A 242 -4.86 -15.44 0.14
CA VAL A 242 -6.25 -15.02 0.06
C VAL A 242 -7.14 -16.09 0.69
N SER A 243 -8.01 -15.68 1.58
CA SER A 243 -9.02 -16.51 2.18
C SER A 243 -10.39 -15.87 2.05
N GLN A 244 -11.39 -16.67 1.69
CA GLN A 244 -12.78 -16.25 1.74
C GLN A 244 -13.26 -16.34 3.19
N ILE A 245 -13.73 -15.23 3.74
CA ILE A 245 -14.15 -15.12 5.14
C ILE A 245 -15.65 -15.41 5.30
N SER A 246 -16.45 -14.89 4.37
CA SER A 246 -17.89 -15.12 4.34
C SER A 246 -18.43 -15.04 2.92
N GLN A 247 -19.55 -15.70 2.70
CA GLN A 247 -20.34 -15.54 1.49
C GLN A 247 -21.81 -15.49 1.87
N GLN A 248 -22.48 -14.46 1.41
CA GLN A 248 -23.92 -14.26 1.50
C GLN A 248 -24.47 -14.11 0.08
N GLN A 249 -25.80 -14.01 -0.05
CA GLN A 249 -26.44 -13.91 -1.35
C GLN A 249 -26.00 -12.69 -2.16
N THR A 250 -25.67 -11.59 -1.48
CA THR A 250 -25.33 -10.28 -2.11
C THR A 250 -23.92 -9.79 -1.78
N GLU A 251 -23.16 -10.55 -0.97
CA GLU A 251 -21.83 -10.13 -0.51
C GLU A 251 -20.89 -11.32 -0.33
N ILE A 252 -19.65 -11.18 -0.78
CA ILE A 252 -18.54 -12.10 -0.46
C ILE A 252 -17.43 -11.28 0.16
N THR A 253 -16.92 -11.68 1.32
CA THR A 253 -15.80 -11.05 1.99
C THR A 253 -14.55 -11.90 1.88
N TYR A 254 -13.43 -11.26 1.50
CA TYR A 254 -12.10 -11.86 1.43
C TYR A 254 -11.14 -11.16 2.38
N GLN A 255 -10.20 -11.91 2.91
CA GLN A 255 -8.99 -11.37 3.54
C GLN A 255 -7.78 -11.68 2.65
N ILE A 256 -7.03 -10.65 2.34
CA ILE A 256 -5.76 -10.73 1.61
C ILE A 256 -4.65 -10.42 2.61
N THR A 257 -3.69 -11.33 2.75
CA THR A 257 -2.51 -11.11 3.60
C THR A 257 -1.26 -11.08 2.72
N LEU A 258 -0.52 -10.01 2.85
CA LEU A 258 0.75 -9.78 2.17
C LEU A 258 1.91 -9.97 3.15
N GLY A 259 3.02 -10.52 2.69
CA GLY A 259 4.24 -10.70 3.48
C GLY A 259 5.48 -10.67 2.60
N ASN A 260 6.66 -10.83 3.23
CA ASN A 260 7.95 -10.85 2.53
C ASN A 260 8.21 -9.59 1.69
N PHE A 261 8.04 -8.42 2.30
CA PHE A 261 8.26 -7.13 1.64
C PHE A 261 9.73 -6.87 1.31
N GLY A 262 10.67 -7.32 2.17
CA GLY A 262 12.10 -7.04 2.02
C GLY A 262 12.36 -5.52 1.93
N GLU A 263 13.07 -5.08 0.91
CA GLU A 263 13.37 -3.65 0.66
C GLU A 263 12.23 -2.90 -0.07
N ASN A 264 11.06 -3.54 -0.25
CA ASN A 264 9.94 -2.95 -0.97
C ASN A 264 9.01 -2.20 0.00
N GLU A 265 9.51 -1.09 0.53
CA GLU A 265 8.79 -0.23 1.45
C GLU A 265 8.23 1.00 0.75
N GLY A 266 7.05 1.43 1.15
CA GLY A 266 6.39 2.57 0.55
C GLY A 266 4.88 2.53 0.59
N VAL A 267 4.25 3.45 -0.15
CA VAL A 267 2.80 3.47 -0.30
C VAL A 267 2.36 2.27 -1.10
N THR A 268 1.62 1.38 -0.43
CA THR A 268 1.27 0.07 -0.96
C THR A 268 -0.21 -0.03 -1.32
N SER A 269 -0.50 -0.61 -2.48
CA SER A 269 -1.84 -0.99 -2.91
C SER A 269 -1.87 -2.39 -3.50
N ILE A 270 -3.05 -2.99 -3.51
CA ILE A 270 -3.34 -4.29 -4.10
C ILE A 270 -4.17 -4.05 -5.37
N ILE A 271 -3.74 -4.61 -6.48
CA ILE A 271 -4.49 -4.61 -7.73
C ILE A 271 -5.16 -5.98 -7.89
N ILE A 272 -6.47 -5.99 -7.75
CA ILE A 272 -7.31 -7.17 -7.91
C ILE A 272 -7.67 -7.30 -9.39
N PRO A 273 -7.44 -8.47 -10.02
CA PRO A 273 -7.71 -8.66 -11.43
C PRO A 273 -9.20 -8.61 -11.74
N GLU A 274 -9.54 -8.31 -12.97
CA GLU A 274 -10.90 -8.47 -13.49
C GLU A 274 -11.30 -9.95 -13.57
N GLY A 275 -12.59 -10.25 -13.56
CA GLY A 275 -13.13 -11.57 -13.84
C GLY A 275 -12.99 -12.59 -12.70
N VAL A 276 -12.69 -12.16 -11.47
CA VAL A 276 -12.55 -13.06 -10.30
C VAL A 276 -13.81 -13.16 -9.44
N ILE A 277 -14.74 -12.24 -9.61
CA ILE A 277 -16.08 -12.26 -9.02
C ILE A 277 -17.08 -12.32 -10.16
N ILE A 278 -18.04 -13.21 -10.07
CA ILE A 278 -19.02 -13.45 -11.12
C ILE A 278 -20.41 -13.44 -10.49
N ASP A 279 -21.35 -12.73 -11.09
CA ASP A 279 -22.76 -12.77 -10.74
C ASP A 279 -23.50 -13.93 -11.45
N LYS A 280 -24.80 -14.05 -11.19
CA LYS A 280 -25.66 -15.09 -11.82
C LYS A 280 -25.95 -14.78 -13.29
N SER A 281 -25.77 -13.54 -13.71
CA SER A 281 -25.98 -13.07 -15.08
C SER A 281 -24.72 -13.17 -15.94
N GLY A 282 -23.56 -13.49 -15.33
CA GLY A 282 -22.29 -13.64 -16.02
C GLY A 282 -21.46 -12.35 -16.08
N ASN A 283 -21.91 -11.24 -15.47
CA ASN A 283 -21.06 -10.05 -15.34
C ASN A 283 -19.91 -10.33 -14.37
N THR A 284 -18.79 -9.65 -14.60
CA THR A 284 -17.60 -9.85 -13.80
C THR A 284 -17.08 -8.53 -13.26
N ASN A 285 -16.41 -8.57 -12.11
CA ASN A 285 -15.79 -7.38 -11.56
C ASN A 285 -14.75 -6.79 -12.53
N ARG A 286 -14.61 -5.47 -12.53
CA ARG A 286 -13.50 -4.74 -13.16
C ARG A 286 -12.25 -4.86 -12.32
N GLN A 287 -11.07 -4.63 -12.96
CA GLN A 287 -9.83 -4.50 -12.22
C GLN A 287 -9.97 -3.39 -11.18
N THR A 288 -9.61 -3.66 -9.93
CA THR A 288 -9.78 -2.74 -8.82
C THR A 288 -8.47 -2.56 -8.06
N GLU A 289 -8.06 -1.32 -7.81
CA GLU A 289 -6.91 -0.99 -6.96
C GLU A 289 -7.39 -0.58 -5.56
N VAL A 290 -6.81 -1.22 -4.53
CA VAL A 290 -7.18 -1.02 -3.12
C VAL A 290 -5.93 -0.65 -2.32
N LEU A 291 -5.92 0.53 -1.70
CA LEU A 291 -4.87 0.92 -0.76
C LEU A 291 -4.92 0.08 0.51
N VAL A 292 -3.76 -0.39 0.99
CA VAL A 292 -3.70 -1.31 2.14
C VAL A 292 -3.91 -0.62 3.49
N GLY A 293 -3.68 0.68 3.58
CA GLY A 293 -3.69 1.44 4.84
C GLY A 293 -5.05 1.45 5.52
N ASN A 294 -5.03 1.80 6.78
CA ASN A 294 -6.21 1.93 7.62
C ASN A 294 -6.17 3.28 8.32
N ALA A 295 -7.03 4.23 7.92
CA ALA A 295 -7.06 5.60 8.42
C ALA A 295 -7.26 5.70 9.95
N THR A 296 -7.80 4.66 10.57
CA THR A 296 -8.07 4.59 12.00
C THR A 296 -7.09 3.68 12.75
N TRP A 297 -6.04 3.19 12.07
CA TRP A 297 -5.03 2.34 12.67
C TRP A 297 -4.34 3.03 13.84
N THR A 298 -4.16 2.27 14.92
CA THR A 298 -3.35 2.69 16.07
C THR A 298 -2.22 1.68 16.24
N GLU A 299 -0.99 2.14 16.12
CA GLU A 299 0.19 1.33 16.31
C GLU A 299 0.38 1.00 17.80
N ALA A 300 0.89 -0.20 18.10
CA ALA A 300 1.16 -0.61 19.46
C ALA A 300 2.15 0.36 20.14
N GLY A 301 1.77 0.87 21.32
CA GLY A 301 2.58 1.84 22.05
C GLY A 301 2.49 3.30 21.58
N ASP A 302 1.69 3.58 20.56
CA ASP A 302 1.43 4.95 20.12
C ASP A 302 0.36 5.62 20.99
N THR A 303 0.80 6.22 22.09
CA THR A 303 -0.10 6.92 23.02
C THR A 303 -0.53 8.31 22.53
N LYS A 304 0.13 8.85 21.50
CA LYS A 304 -0.07 10.21 20.99
C LYS A 304 -0.62 10.26 19.54
N GLY A 305 -0.76 9.11 18.88
CA GLY A 305 -1.21 9.05 17.49
C GLY A 305 -0.17 9.54 16.48
N GLU A 306 1.13 9.46 16.84
CA GLU A 306 2.23 9.97 16.01
C GLU A 306 2.63 9.00 14.89
N TYR A 307 2.37 7.69 15.07
CA TYR A 307 2.76 6.67 14.08
C TYR A 307 1.68 6.55 13.00
N THR A 308 1.85 7.31 11.94
CA THR A 308 0.82 7.51 10.91
C THR A 308 1.08 6.79 9.59
N ALA A 309 2.22 6.10 9.45
CA ALA A 309 2.62 5.48 8.18
C ALA A 309 1.55 4.56 7.62
N PHE A 310 1.08 3.58 8.39
CA PHE A 310 0.09 2.63 7.91
C PHE A 310 -1.28 3.26 7.66
N ARG A 311 -1.65 4.36 8.34
CA ARG A 311 -2.87 5.12 8.03
C ARG A 311 -2.85 5.64 6.59
N ASN A 312 -1.67 5.98 6.10
CA ASN A 312 -1.41 6.49 4.75
C ASN A 312 -0.97 5.39 3.78
N SER A 313 -1.24 4.12 4.10
CA SER A 313 -0.85 2.95 3.30
C SER A 313 0.66 2.74 3.16
N ILE A 314 1.47 3.40 3.96
CA ILE A 314 2.92 3.19 3.98
C ILE A 314 3.19 1.90 4.75
N VAL A 315 3.79 0.94 4.07
CA VAL A 315 4.31 -0.29 4.65
C VAL A 315 5.81 -0.12 4.79
N ASP A 316 6.29 -0.24 6.02
CA ASP A 316 7.67 -0.04 6.39
C ASP A 316 8.01 -0.91 7.61
N PHE A 317 9.05 -1.72 7.49
CA PHE A 317 9.54 -2.62 8.52
C PHE A 317 11.00 -2.34 8.89
N THR A 318 11.67 -1.46 8.15
CA THR A 318 13.07 -1.10 8.39
C THR A 318 13.19 -0.24 9.64
N ARG A 319 14.25 -0.44 10.37
CA ARG A 319 14.51 0.30 11.61
C ARG A 319 15.45 1.47 11.34
N PRO A 320 15.22 2.63 11.96
CA PRO A 320 16.18 3.72 11.97
C PRO A 320 17.54 3.27 12.47
N VAL A 321 18.60 3.90 11.97
CA VAL A 321 19.98 3.58 12.35
C VAL A 321 20.73 4.81 12.86
N TRP A 322 21.61 4.60 13.84
CA TRP A 322 22.64 5.55 14.21
C TRP A 322 23.96 5.16 13.55
N GLU A 323 24.60 6.11 12.90
CA GLU A 323 25.87 5.93 12.20
C GLU A 323 26.97 6.83 12.80
N TYR A 324 28.18 6.29 12.83
CA TYR A 324 29.36 7.10 13.03
C TYR A 324 29.66 7.93 11.78
N SER A 325 29.93 9.22 11.95
CA SER A 325 30.38 10.09 10.86
C SER A 325 31.86 10.44 11.00
N THR A 326 32.22 11.11 12.06
CA THR A 326 33.60 11.54 12.31
C THR A 326 33.84 11.75 13.80
N SER A 327 35.10 11.85 14.19
CA SER A 327 35.49 12.19 15.55
C SER A 327 36.77 12.99 15.62
N SER A 328 36.97 13.66 16.75
CA SER A 328 38.16 14.42 17.07
C SER A 328 38.50 14.29 18.53
N ILE A 329 39.77 14.48 18.86
CA ILE A 329 40.30 14.53 20.24
C ILE A 329 40.98 15.89 20.45
N THR A 330 40.74 16.48 21.60
CA THR A 330 41.43 17.72 22.05
C THR A 330 42.09 17.41 23.38
N ARG A 331 43.40 17.74 23.53
CA ARG A 331 44.18 17.46 24.72
C ARG A 331 44.60 18.77 25.39
N ASP A 332 44.40 18.83 26.68
CA ASP A 332 45.13 19.74 27.58
C ASP A 332 46.27 18.96 28.23
N ARG A 333 47.45 19.11 27.69
CA ARG A 333 48.62 18.32 28.13
C ARG A 333 49.15 18.73 29.50
N ASP A 334 49.00 20.00 29.86
CA ASP A 334 49.46 20.48 31.17
C ASP A 334 48.59 19.97 32.30
N GLY A 335 47.27 19.97 32.05
CA GLY A 335 46.27 19.45 32.99
C GLY A 335 46.05 17.96 32.96
N GLU A 336 46.69 17.20 32.07
CA GLU A 336 46.40 15.73 31.86
C GLU A 336 44.92 15.50 31.62
N THR A 337 44.29 16.36 30.88
CA THR A 337 42.84 16.28 30.58
C THR A 337 42.59 16.44 29.09
N GLY A 338 41.36 16.16 28.69
CA GLY A 338 40.95 16.38 27.32
C GLY A 338 39.50 15.91 27.05
N THR A 339 39.12 16.07 25.81
CA THR A 339 37.80 15.70 25.34
C THR A 339 37.86 14.96 24.03
N VAL A 340 36.90 14.07 23.84
CA VAL A 340 36.65 13.40 22.56
C VAL A 340 35.30 13.81 22.07
N THR A 341 35.22 14.34 20.85
CA THR A 341 33.96 14.67 20.22
C THR A 341 33.69 13.67 19.09
N VAL A 342 32.52 13.04 19.13
CA VAL A 342 32.07 12.08 18.14
C VAL A 342 30.81 12.62 17.45
N LYS A 343 30.85 12.72 16.13
CA LYS A 343 29.69 13.09 15.32
C LYS A 343 28.95 11.82 14.96
N ILE A 344 27.68 11.74 15.37
CA ILE A 344 26.75 10.66 15.07
C ILE A 344 25.56 11.19 14.28
N LEU A 345 25.10 10.40 13.31
CA LEU A 345 24.03 10.76 12.39
C LEU A 345 22.93 9.71 12.48
N GLY A 346 21.67 10.15 12.51
CA GLY A 346 20.50 9.30 12.48
C GLY A 346 19.87 9.30 11.09
N ARG A 347 19.60 8.12 10.56
CA ARG A 347 19.01 7.96 9.23
C ARG A 347 17.80 7.05 9.26
N ASP A 348 16.77 7.48 8.53
CA ASP A 348 15.59 6.69 8.22
C ASP A 348 14.79 7.34 7.09
N ILE A 349 14.18 6.56 6.21
CA ILE A 349 13.39 7.05 5.08
C ILE A 349 12.09 7.70 5.58
N TYR A 350 11.53 7.17 6.67
CA TYR A 350 10.29 7.63 7.28
C TYR A 350 10.51 8.25 8.66
N TYR A 351 11.67 8.90 8.85
CA TYR A 351 12.04 9.54 10.09
C TYR A 351 10.90 10.36 10.70
N LEU A 352 10.64 10.14 11.98
CA LEU A 352 9.66 10.89 12.75
C LEU A 352 10.36 11.83 13.74
N LYS A 353 11.14 11.24 14.66
CA LYS A 353 11.79 11.96 15.73
C LYS A 353 12.91 11.17 16.38
N ASP A 354 13.76 11.87 17.09
CA ASP A 354 14.69 11.28 18.05
C ASP A 354 14.35 11.72 19.49
N THR A 355 14.77 10.89 20.43
CA THR A 355 14.69 11.14 21.88
C THR A 355 16.05 10.90 22.53
N LEU A 356 17.14 10.99 21.75
CA LEU A 356 18.50 10.76 22.24
C LEU A 356 18.89 11.80 23.29
N THR A 357 19.31 11.31 24.43
CA THR A 357 19.84 12.08 25.55
C THR A 357 21.13 11.44 26.02
N GLU A 358 21.89 12.13 26.87
CA GLU A 358 23.11 11.58 27.49
C GLU A 358 22.84 10.27 28.25
N ASN A 359 21.62 10.08 28.78
CA ASN A 359 21.23 8.88 29.52
C ASN A 359 21.06 7.64 28.61
N ASN A 360 20.88 7.86 27.32
CA ASN A 360 20.78 6.77 26.33
C ASN A 360 22.15 6.31 25.81
N ILE A 361 23.24 6.89 26.31
CA ILE A 361 24.58 6.62 25.84
C ILE A 361 25.44 6.07 26.97
N ASP A 362 25.96 4.88 26.79
CA ASP A 362 26.96 4.26 27.68
C ASP A 362 28.36 4.43 27.08
N VAL A 363 29.36 4.61 27.94
CA VAL A 363 30.77 4.73 27.54
C VAL A 363 31.55 3.59 28.17
N PHE A 364 32.36 2.92 27.37
CA PHE A 364 33.24 1.79 27.80
C PHE A 364 34.67 2.11 27.43
N VAL A 365 35.58 1.75 28.31
CA VAL A 365 37.06 1.83 28.10
C VAL A 365 37.67 0.46 28.31
N ALA A 366 38.50 0.00 27.36
CA ALA A 366 39.03 -1.36 27.35
C ALA A 366 39.91 -1.66 28.56
N ASN A 367 40.69 -0.69 29.03
CA ASN A 367 41.61 -0.87 30.16
C ASN A 367 40.99 -0.62 31.53
N SER A 368 39.66 -0.44 31.58
CA SER A 368 38.96 -0.37 32.87
C SER A 368 39.00 -1.72 33.61
N LYS A 369 38.85 -1.71 34.92
CA LYS A 369 38.76 -2.95 35.74
C LYS A 369 37.69 -3.92 35.25
N ASN A 370 36.60 -3.35 34.67
CA ASN A 370 35.47 -4.09 34.14
C ASN A 370 35.11 -3.52 32.74
N PRO A 371 35.76 -3.95 31.66
CA PRO A 371 35.60 -3.36 30.34
C PRO A 371 34.19 -3.49 29.75
N ASN A 372 33.35 -4.35 30.32
CA ASN A 372 31.96 -4.54 29.92
C ASN A 372 30.95 -3.78 30.78
N VAL A 373 31.41 -2.98 31.74
CA VAL A 373 30.55 -2.13 32.58
C VAL A 373 30.71 -0.67 32.17
N PRO A 374 29.60 0.07 31.93
CA PRO A 374 29.68 1.47 31.56
C PRO A 374 30.39 2.33 32.64
N ILE A 375 31.21 3.25 32.19
CA ILE A 375 31.92 4.18 33.08
C ILE A 375 31.08 5.43 33.26
N THR A 376 30.51 5.61 34.44
CA THR A 376 29.57 6.70 34.74
C THR A 376 30.27 8.04 35.07
N THR A 377 31.56 8.01 35.36
CA THR A 377 32.37 9.21 35.70
C THR A 377 32.80 9.99 34.47
N ILE A 378 32.84 9.38 33.28
CA ILE A 378 33.05 10.08 32.02
C ILE A 378 31.83 10.95 31.75
N THR A 379 32.05 12.25 31.61
CA THR A 379 30.99 13.21 31.31
C THR A 379 30.58 13.10 29.85
N LYS A 380 29.30 13.27 29.60
CA LYS A 380 28.69 13.25 28.27
C LYS A 380 27.97 14.55 28.06
N LYS A 381 28.23 15.21 26.92
CA LYS A 381 27.49 16.40 26.49
C LYS A 381 27.03 16.18 25.06
N LEU A 382 25.72 16.16 24.88
CA LEU A 382 25.10 15.97 23.58
C LEU A 382 24.65 17.31 23.01
N THR A 383 25.15 17.69 21.84
CA THR A 383 24.77 18.93 21.15
C THR A 383 24.15 18.58 19.80
N LYS A 384 22.89 18.93 19.61
CA LYS A 384 22.18 18.68 18.35
C LYS A 384 22.75 19.52 17.22
N ILE A 385 22.96 18.90 16.05
CA ILE A 385 23.40 19.57 14.83
C ILE A 385 22.18 20.24 14.20
N THR A 386 22.21 21.55 14.07
CA THR A 386 21.12 22.34 13.48
C THR A 386 21.40 22.76 12.04
N ASN A 387 22.66 22.71 11.63
CA ASN A 387 23.07 23.01 10.26
C ASN A 387 22.89 21.77 9.38
N THR A 388 21.93 21.81 8.46
CA THR A 388 21.60 20.68 7.58
C THR A 388 22.77 20.27 6.67
N ALA A 389 23.65 21.19 6.30
CA ALA A 389 24.85 20.88 5.52
C ALA A 389 25.83 19.95 6.28
N GLU A 390 25.77 19.92 7.61
CA GLU A 390 26.59 19.05 8.44
C GLU A 390 25.97 17.65 8.64
N LEU A 391 24.73 17.45 8.23
CA LEU A 391 24.03 16.16 8.38
C LEU A 391 24.38 15.13 7.29
N ASP A 392 25.08 15.53 6.22
CA ASP A 392 25.44 14.62 5.12
C ASP A 392 24.24 13.81 4.57
N GLY A 393 23.07 14.47 4.48
CA GLY A 393 21.82 13.85 4.05
C GLY A 393 21.16 12.94 5.11
N ALA A 394 21.60 12.99 6.37
CA ALA A 394 20.90 12.34 7.47
C ALA A 394 19.72 13.18 7.98
N ASP A 395 18.80 12.54 8.68
CA ASP A 395 17.57 13.18 9.17
C ASP A 395 17.82 13.93 10.48
N THR A 396 18.78 13.48 11.27
CA THR A 396 19.19 14.10 12.53
C THR A 396 20.65 13.83 12.82
N GLY A 397 21.24 14.58 13.74
CA GLY A 397 22.62 14.37 14.11
C GLY A 397 23.02 15.10 15.39
N TYR A 398 24.07 14.59 16.02
CA TYR A 398 24.60 15.14 17.26
C TYR A 398 26.14 15.10 17.28
N ASN A 399 26.71 16.12 17.93
CA ASN A 399 28.08 16.08 18.42
C ASN A 399 28.05 15.65 19.91
N LEU A 400 28.54 14.44 20.18
CA LEU A 400 28.71 13.92 21.52
C LEU A 400 30.11 14.22 21.99
N THR A 401 30.26 15.06 23.01
CA THR A 401 31.52 15.37 23.66
C THR A 401 31.67 14.58 24.95
N LEU A 402 32.71 13.76 25.00
CA LEU A 402 33.11 12.97 26.17
C LEU A 402 34.30 13.67 26.88
N GLY A 403 34.24 13.73 28.21
CA GLY A 403 35.29 14.35 29.00
C GLY A 403 35.44 13.69 30.35
N ASN A 404 36.33 14.19 31.20
CA ASN A 404 36.60 13.68 32.55
C ASN A 404 37.02 12.16 32.55
N PHE A 405 37.98 11.81 31.70
CA PHE A 405 38.48 10.46 31.61
C PHE A 405 39.27 10.03 32.85
N GLY A 406 39.86 11.00 33.58
CA GLY A 406 40.64 10.69 34.82
C GLY A 406 41.79 9.75 34.56
N THR A 407 41.77 8.60 35.21
CA THR A 407 42.82 7.56 35.07
C THR A 407 42.46 6.49 34.03
N TYR A 408 41.38 6.68 33.26
CA TYR A 408 41.00 5.76 32.19
C TYR A 408 41.79 6.08 30.92
N ASP A 409 42.50 5.06 30.43
CA ASP A 409 43.19 5.06 29.15
C ASP A 409 42.84 3.80 28.36
N GLY A 410 42.87 3.86 27.04
CA GLY A 410 42.62 2.69 26.20
C GLY A 410 41.52 2.87 25.17
N ALA A 411 41.14 1.80 24.50
CA ALA A 411 40.13 1.85 23.45
C ALA A 411 38.74 2.17 24.02
N VAL A 412 38.12 3.23 23.46
CA VAL A 412 36.83 3.74 23.91
C VAL A 412 35.75 3.39 22.89
N LYS A 413 34.65 2.89 23.42
CA LYS A 413 33.41 2.68 22.69
C LYS A 413 32.29 3.41 23.35
N ILE A 414 31.32 3.85 22.54
CA ILE A 414 29.99 4.30 23.01
C ILE A 414 28.94 3.28 22.57
N ARG A 415 27.92 3.11 23.40
CA ARG A 415 26.74 2.31 23.10
C ARG A 415 25.54 3.23 23.18
N ILE A 416 24.80 3.33 22.09
CA ILE A 416 23.55 4.07 22.02
C ILE A 416 22.42 3.07 22.25
N ALA A 417 21.52 3.40 23.18
CA ALA A 417 20.38 2.57 23.52
C ALA A 417 19.43 2.39 22.32
N GLU A 418 18.74 1.27 22.30
CA GLU A 418 17.66 1.04 21.35
C GLU A 418 16.51 2.04 21.56
N ASN A 419 15.70 2.25 20.53
CA ASN A 419 14.51 3.11 20.55
C ASN A 419 14.78 4.60 20.87
N SER A 420 15.99 5.08 20.66
CA SER A 420 16.35 6.49 20.81
C SER A 420 16.11 7.35 19.55
N ILE A 421 15.81 6.73 18.44
CA ILE A 421 15.30 7.34 17.20
C ILE A 421 14.12 6.51 16.69
N ARG A 422 13.11 7.13 16.14
CA ARG A 422 11.89 6.48 15.68
C ARG A 422 11.43 7.05 14.34
N ASP A 423 10.79 6.16 13.57
CA ASP A 423 10.10 6.49 12.32
C ASP A 423 8.58 6.70 12.52
N THR A 424 7.90 7.06 11.43
CA THR A 424 6.44 7.22 11.40
C THR A 424 5.68 5.89 11.44
N SER A 425 6.37 4.77 11.31
CA SER A 425 5.84 3.41 11.43
C SER A 425 5.91 2.87 12.86
N GLY A 426 6.62 3.59 13.75
CA GLY A 426 6.83 3.19 15.14
C GLY A 426 8.06 2.29 15.35
N ASN A 427 8.84 1.99 14.30
CA ASN A 427 10.10 1.26 14.46
C ASN A 427 11.10 2.13 15.23
N GLY A 428 11.86 1.53 16.12
CA GLY A 428 12.95 2.17 16.83
C GLY A 428 14.28 1.54 16.45
N ASN A 429 15.39 2.30 16.53
CA ASN A 429 16.71 1.77 16.23
C ASN A 429 17.09 0.56 17.11
N LYS A 430 17.93 -0.30 16.59
CA LYS A 430 18.66 -1.28 17.38
C LYS A 430 19.70 -0.58 18.27
N GLN A 431 20.09 -1.26 19.36
CA GLN A 431 21.26 -0.82 20.12
C GLN A 431 22.48 -0.74 19.18
N THR A 432 23.18 0.39 19.19
CA THR A 432 24.30 0.65 18.29
C THR A 432 25.59 0.85 19.09
N GLU A 433 26.67 0.17 18.72
CA GLU A 433 28.01 0.38 19.28
C GLU A 433 28.90 1.10 18.28
N ILE A 434 29.58 2.14 18.73
CA ILE A 434 30.48 2.98 17.93
C ILE A 434 31.83 3.07 18.64
N SER A 435 32.92 2.72 17.95
CA SER A 435 34.29 3.02 18.38
C SER A 435 34.58 4.49 18.08
N VAL A 436 35.13 5.22 19.07
CA VAL A 436 35.27 6.68 18.98
C VAL A 436 36.44 7.16 18.12
N GLY A 437 37.32 6.28 17.66
CA GLY A 437 38.52 6.66 16.90
C GLY A 437 38.21 7.20 15.49
N ASN A 438 39.20 7.87 14.94
CA ASN A 438 39.15 8.37 13.57
C ASN A 438 40.36 7.86 12.79
N LYS A 439 40.17 6.95 11.85
CA LYS A 439 41.24 6.35 11.04
C LYS A 439 42.10 7.37 10.29
N ASN A 440 41.53 8.53 9.98
CA ASN A 440 42.20 9.62 9.25
C ASN A 440 42.71 10.71 10.19
N TRP A 441 42.70 10.49 11.51
CA TRP A 441 43.14 11.47 12.48
C TRP A 441 44.65 11.80 12.34
N VAL A 442 44.94 13.08 12.38
CA VAL A 442 46.29 13.63 12.40
C VAL A 442 46.41 14.52 13.64
N GLU A 443 47.39 14.20 14.51
CA GLU A 443 47.63 14.91 15.75
C GLU A 443 48.49 16.16 15.46
N LYS A 444 47.84 17.23 15.00
CA LYS A 444 48.51 18.43 14.48
C LYS A 444 49.27 19.23 15.54
N ASP A 445 48.79 19.19 16.77
CA ASP A 445 49.37 19.96 17.87
C ASP A 445 50.74 19.49 18.31
N ILE A 446 51.16 18.27 17.92
CA ILE A 446 52.46 17.64 18.23
C ILE A 446 53.28 17.29 17.00
N GLY A 447 52.94 17.90 15.88
CA GLY A 447 53.77 17.84 14.70
C GLY A 447 53.57 16.61 13.80
N ASP A 448 52.47 15.89 13.97
CA ASP A 448 52.09 14.86 12.99
C ASP A 448 51.70 15.50 11.65
N ASN A 449 51.93 14.76 10.57
CA ASN A 449 51.45 15.09 9.25
C ASN A 449 50.77 13.91 8.58
N GLU A 450 49.98 14.21 7.54
CA GLU A 450 49.14 13.21 6.88
C GLU A 450 49.90 12.05 6.19
N ASN A 451 51.17 12.32 5.82
CA ASN A 451 51.99 11.34 5.12
C ASN A 451 52.77 10.41 6.09
N SER A 452 53.01 10.83 7.29
CA SER A 452 53.77 10.11 8.29
C SER A 452 53.31 10.37 9.72
N PRO A 453 52.10 9.91 10.07
CA PRO A 453 51.58 10.15 11.42
C PRO A 453 52.36 9.34 12.45
N LYS A 454 52.82 10.04 13.47
CA LYS A 454 53.59 9.50 14.60
C LYS A 454 52.68 9.01 15.72
N TYR A 455 51.59 9.76 15.96
CA TYR A 455 50.66 9.54 17.06
C TYR A 455 49.38 8.89 16.57
N THR A 456 49.33 7.57 16.54
CA THR A 456 48.27 6.77 15.91
C THR A 456 47.23 6.24 16.88
N ALA A 457 47.38 6.45 18.17
CA ALA A 457 46.49 5.87 19.20
C ALA A 457 45.00 6.17 18.96
N PHE A 458 44.64 7.41 18.68
CA PHE A 458 43.27 7.80 18.45
C PHE A 458 42.66 7.22 17.16
N ARG A 459 43.47 6.85 16.17
CA ARG A 459 43.01 6.10 14.98
C ARG A 459 42.41 4.75 15.33
N ASN A 460 42.93 4.14 16.40
CA ASN A 460 42.47 2.85 16.95
C ASN A 460 41.50 3.03 18.14
N SER A 461 40.86 4.20 18.25
CA SER A 461 39.96 4.55 19.34
C SER A 461 40.64 4.63 20.73
N ILE A 462 41.96 4.60 20.83
CA ILE A 462 42.63 4.73 22.08
C ILE A 462 42.62 6.19 22.51
N VAL A 463 42.00 6.43 23.65
CA VAL A 463 41.93 7.73 24.30
C VAL A 463 42.84 7.64 25.52
N ASP A 464 43.86 8.48 25.54
CA ASP A 464 44.86 8.55 26.60
C ASP A 464 45.28 10.00 26.84
N PHE A 465 45.08 10.47 28.05
CA PHE A 465 45.47 11.78 28.52
C PHE A 465 46.52 11.75 29.61
N ILE A 466 46.99 10.52 29.98
CA ILE A 466 47.93 10.33 31.03
C ILE A 466 49.33 10.52 30.48
N LYS A 467 50.18 11.27 31.21
CA LYS A 467 51.56 11.48 30.82
C LYS A 467 52.43 10.28 31.18
N PRO A 468 53.41 9.92 30.35
CA PRO A 468 54.45 8.99 30.74
C PRO A 468 55.18 9.49 31.99
N THR A 469 55.41 8.57 32.88
CA THR A 469 56.18 8.85 34.11
C THR A 469 57.54 8.25 34.04
N ILE A 470 58.54 9.01 34.46
CA ILE A 470 59.93 8.55 34.61
C ILE A 470 60.18 8.26 36.07
N LYS A 471 60.56 7.05 36.40
CA LYS A 471 60.83 6.60 37.77
C LYS A 471 62.27 6.15 37.89
N TYR A 472 62.99 6.71 38.83
CA TYR A 472 64.29 6.20 39.21
C TYR A 472 64.17 5.09 40.26
N LYS A 473 64.75 3.92 39.96
CA LYS A 473 64.74 2.80 40.87
C LYS A 473 66.16 2.66 41.47
N TYR A 474 66.30 3.14 42.66
CA TYR A 474 67.53 2.89 43.41
C TYR A 474 67.68 1.41 43.73
N LYS A 475 68.88 0.85 43.45
CA LYS A 475 69.28 -0.49 43.88
C LYS A 475 70.77 -0.45 44.11
N GLU A 476 71.21 -0.65 45.36
CA GLU A 476 72.58 -0.55 45.78
C GLU A 476 73.48 -1.48 44.95
N GLY A 477 74.61 -0.92 44.44
CA GLY A 477 75.57 -1.61 43.60
C GLY A 477 75.06 -1.98 42.17
N VAL A 478 73.83 -1.59 41.82
CA VAL A 478 73.23 -1.91 40.52
C VAL A 478 72.66 -0.62 39.83
N ASN A 479 72.05 0.25 40.58
CA ASN A 479 71.49 1.50 40.04
C ASN A 479 71.49 2.60 41.10
N PRO A 480 72.35 3.59 40.99
CA PRO A 480 73.33 3.82 39.93
C PRO A 480 74.52 2.77 40.02
N LEU A 481 75.07 2.38 38.90
CA LEU A 481 76.26 1.62 38.78
C LEU A 481 77.43 2.55 38.52
N ILE A 482 78.42 2.52 39.48
CA ILE A 482 79.62 3.36 39.39
C ILE A 482 80.74 2.47 38.86
N ASP A 483 81.30 2.78 37.70
CA ASP A 483 82.49 2.16 37.14
C ASP A 483 83.69 3.09 37.42
N SER A 484 84.39 2.87 38.50
CA SER A 484 85.49 3.68 38.90
C SER A 484 86.74 3.52 37.99
N THR A 485 86.81 2.42 37.22
CA THR A 485 87.89 2.21 36.27
C THR A 485 87.74 3.07 35.04
N ASN A 486 86.56 3.15 34.50
CA ASN A 486 86.27 3.93 33.30
C ASN A 486 85.72 5.36 33.65
N LYS A 487 85.61 5.69 34.94
CA LYS A 487 85.08 6.97 35.45
C LYS A 487 83.71 7.25 34.93
N GLN A 488 82.82 6.24 34.88
CA GLN A 488 81.43 6.35 34.36
C GLN A 488 80.46 6.04 35.48
N VAL A 489 79.27 6.68 35.38
CA VAL A 489 78.10 6.37 36.18
C VAL A 489 76.97 5.98 35.22
N ARG A 490 76.42 4.77 35.39
CA ARG A 490 75.26 4.35 34.69
C ARG A 490 74.07 4.50 35.60
N ILE A 491 73.01 5.27 35.12
CA ILE A 491 71.77 5.46 35.82
C ILE A 491 70.71 4.85 34.95
N THR A 492 69.80 4.07 35.54
CA THR A 492 68.69 3.44 34.84
C THR A 492 67.40 4.02 35.38
N PHE A 493 66.56 4.50 34.49
CA PHE A 493 65.22 4.95 34.76
C PHE A 493 64.18 4.01 34.09
N ASP A 494 63.02 3.80 34.72
CA ASP A 494 61.86 3.17 34.10
C ASP A 494 60.97 4.29 33.56
N ALA A 495 60.69 4.26 32.30
CA ALA A 495 59.56 5.03 31.71
C ALA A 495 58.32 4.15 31.73
N VAL A 496 57.25 4.62 32.34
CA VAL A 496 56.01 3.88 32.54
C VAL A 496 54.85 4.63 31.94
N ASP A 497 54.22 4.01 30.98
CA ASP A 497 52.98 4.45 30.32
C ASP A 497 52.33 3.27 29.63
N THR A 498 51.00 3.19 29.55
CA THR A 498 50.26 2.08 28.93
C THR A 498 50.35 2.12 27.41
N ASN A 499 50.48 3.33 26.86
CA ASN A 499 50.51 3.57 25.41
C ASN A 499 51.83 4.19 24.98
N PHE A 500 52.94 3.76 25.62
CA PHE A 500 54.25 4.32 25.42
C PHE A 500 54.74 4.17 23.97
N LEU A 501 55.25 5.26 23.41
CA LEU A 501 55.80 5.29 22.06
C LEU A 501 57.31 5.06 22.12
N GLU A 502 57.80 3.84 21.85
CA GLU A 502 59.20 3.42 21.96
C GLU A 502 60.19 4.27 21.12
N SER A 503 59.69 4.95 20.07
CA SER A 503 60.56 5.76 19.21
C SER A 503 61.01 7.09 19.84
N ASN A 504 60.45 7.48 20.98
CA ASN A 504 60.82 8.68 21.72
C ASN A 504 61.78 8.36 22.89
N ILE A 505 62.90 7.67 22.62
CA ILE A 505 63.95 7.43 23.62
C ILE A 505 64.59 8.79 23.94
N LEU A 506 64.82 9.03 25.24
CA LEU A 506 65.58 10.17 25.72
C LEU A 506 66.92 10.29 24.95
N THR A 507 67.16 11.45 24.38
CA THR A 507 68.43 11.79 23.79
C THR A 507 69.28 12.59 24.81
N ALA A 508 70.56 12.76 24.55
CA ALA A 508 71.42 13.51 25.45
C ALA A 508 71.01 15.00 25.59
N ASP A 509 70.14 15.45 24.72
CA ASP A 509 69.64 16.84 24.66
C ASP A 509 68.30 17.01 25.39
N ASP A 510 67.64 15.91 25.84
CA ASP A 510 66.40 15.88 26.61
C ASP A 510 66.70 15.89 28.14
#